data_06543146366e7e6dd5abbb331ab27ec8
#
_entry.id   06543146366e7e6dd5abbb331ab27ec8
#
_cell.length_a   1.000
_cell.length_b   1.000
_cell.length_c   1.000
_cell.angle_alpha   90.00
_cell.angle_beta   90.00
_cell.angle_gamma   90.00
#
_symmetry.space_group_name_H-M   'P 1'
#
loop_
_entity.id
_entity.type
_entity.pdbx_description
1 polymer ?
#
loop_
_entity_poly.entity_id
_entity_poly.type
_entity_poly.pdbx_seq_one_letter_code
_entity_poly.pdbx_strand_id
1 'polypeptide(L)'
;MGDRLGEQHQTGADGKAHGGSMRPRRARRWALLVVVLWVAVLAWSCVFHGGVTRRPVSFLTTGDAVIALRIGRGWTTVAEDEPYYDGWIVLLDAQGRGQVASVDEVVDGDVLWSDRGVFFGSPSHDYVTTESGTQQVARRYVRDEDVQRYELSGGILAVVKEEGAGYRVDSVRSDGSTSSVDNAGVRGDVGQCGSRILAITDTVRSESIRSAVFEAYAAQSGGSVPEALMVVVQLTDHDGDTPPVLAIAPMIDGLSSRQRMFDCEGDVITMPSVREDEDDASFSGTESEWRGMVLQRWDLSAGQRTIVPVVDEAGNPIDLDEGQGVSDYEAIRVGNEYRFVSWGGDAFAVDPASGQGRYLFSLDAPTYGPDGYLATFQVSESGVYALKDRRADRVVTLSYRPWEGGQWRDIFTTRDLAGYLREGVVTGALDIQSFALRPGWDGGAQ
;
A
#
# COMPACT_ATOMS: atom_id res chain seq x y z
N MET A 1 -52.82 -43.94 -6.71
CA MET A 1 -53.62 -43.87 -7.95
C MET A 1 -52.63 -43.54 -9.04
N GLY A 2 -52.26 -44.39 -9.84
CA GLY A 2 -52.49 -45.55 -10.64
C GLY A 2 -51.32 -45.62 -11.58
N ASP A 3 -50.55 -46.63 -11.50
CA ASP A 3 -50.52 -47.90 -12.26
C ASP A 3 -50.54 -47.78 -13.78
N ARG A 4 -49.48 -48.32 -14.40
CA ARG A 4 -49.42 -49.38 -15.42
C ARG A 4 -48.11 -49.30 -16.18
N LEU A 5 -47.13 -50.27 -16.08
CA LEU A 5 -47.07 -51.60 -16.70
C LEU A 5 -47.18 -51.61 -18.23
N GLY A 6 -46.14 -52.19 -18.85
CA GLY A 6 -46.07 -52.67 -20.24
C GLY A 6 -44.63 -52.83 -20.69
N GLU A 7 -44.01 -53.93 -20.51
CA GLU A 7 -43.83 -55.15 -21.33
C GLU A 7 -42.87 -54.99 -22.52
N GLN A 8 -41.74 -55.61 -22.37
CA GLN A 8 -40.98 -56.56 -23.25
C GLN A 8 -41.04 -56.43 -24.75
N HIS A 9 -39.84 -56.28 -25.35
CA HIS A 9 -39.50 -57.15 -26.51
C HIS A 9 -37.96 -57.36 -26.58
N GLN A 10 -37.58 -58.63 -26.39
CA GLN A 10 -36.31 -59.21 -26.80
C GLN A 10 -36.31 -59.37 -28.32
N THR A 11 -35.25 -58.92 -28.98
CA THR A 11 -34.78 -59.50 -30.24
C THR A 11 -33.27 -59.51 -30.25
N GLY A 12 -32.68 -60.68 -30.30
CA GLY A 12 -31.27 -60.87 -30.45
C GLY A 12 -30.81 -60.62 -31.86
N ALA A 13 -29.58 -60.12 -31.95
CA ALA A 13 -28.79 -60.19 -33.16
C ALA A 13 -27.32 -60.36 -32.81
N ASP A 14 -26.80 -61.55 -33.10
CA ASP A 14 -25.38 -61.89 -33.10
C ASP A 14 -24.57 -60.91 -33.99
N GLY A 15 -23.73 -60.12 -33.37
CA GLY A 15 -22.74 -59.26 -34.05
C GLY A 15 -21.33 -59.71 -33.68
N LYS A 16 -20.67 -60.49 -34.54
CA LYS A 16 -19.27 -60.87 -34.47
C LYS A 16 -18.40 -59.64 -34.32
N ALA A 17 -17.84 -59.40 -33.12
CA ALA A 17 -16.78 -58.44 -32.90
C ALA A 17 -15.48 -58.93 -33.57
N HIS A 18 -15.12 -58.35 -34.69
CA HIS A 18 -13.77 -58.40 -35.24
C HIS A 18 -12.83 -57.60 -34.33
N GLY A 19 -12.19 -58.26 -33.41
CA GLY A 19 -11.08 -57.73 -32.61
C GLY A 19 -9.85 -57.57 -33.51
N GLY A 20 -9.74 -56.40 -34.13
CA GLY A 20 -8.50 -55.99 -34.80
C GLY A 20 -7.46 -55.66 -33.73
N SER A 21 -6.54 -56.59 -33.42
CA SER A 21 -5.38 -56.32 -32.57
C SER A 21 -4.51 -55.27 -33.22
N MET A 22 -4.57 -54.02 -32.73
CA MET A 22 -3.60 -52.99 -33.13
C MET A 22 -2.21 -53.50 -32.75
N ARG A 23 -1.35 -53.67 -33.76
CA ARG A 23 0.03 -54.13 -33.58
C ARG A 23 0.75 -53.21 -32.57
N PRO A 24 1.44 -53.77 -31.53
CA PRO A 24 2.01 -53.02 -30.41
C PRO A 24 3.03 -51.94 -30.80
N ARG A 25 3.56 -51.98 -31.99
CA ARG A 25 4.48 -50.94 -32.54
C ARG A 25 3.79 -49.63 -32.87
N ARG A 26 2.50 -49.62 -33.26
CA ARG A 26 1.76 -48.35 -33.52
C ARG A 26 1.36 -47.68 -32.21
N ALA A 27 0.93 -48.43 -31.21
CA ALA A 27 0.57 -47.90 -29.91
C ALA A 27 1.76 -47.20 -29.21
N ARG A 28 2.97 -47.75 -29.30
CA ARG A 28 4.19 -47.09 -28.75
C ARG A 28 4.55 -45.78 -29.47
N ARG A 29 4.33 -45.71 -30.81
CA ARG A 29 4.58 -44.47 -31.55
C ARG A 29 3.58 -43.39 -31.19
N TRP A 30 2.31 -43.74 -31.00
CA TRP A 30 1.30 -42.77 -30.55
C TRP A 30 1.53 -42.31 -29.10
N ALA A 31 1.91 -43.18 -28.21
CA ALA A 31 2.28 -42.83 -26.84
C ALA A 31 3.49 -41.88 -26.80
N LEU A 32 4.52 -42.11 -27.64
CA LEU A 32 5.68 -41.24 -27.75
C LEU A 32 5.30 -39.89 -28.34
N LEU A 33 4.42 -39.83 -29.34
CA LEU A 33 3.93 -38.56 -29.90
C LEU A 33 3.11 -37.75 -28.87
N VAL A 34 2.27 -38.40 -28.08
CA VAL A 34 1.52 -37.71 -27.01
C VAL A 34 2.47 -37.16 -25.94
N VAL A 35 3.49 -37.91 -25.52
CA VAL A 35 4.47 -37.44 -24.55
C VAL A 35 5.28 -36.29 -25.10
N VAL A 36 5.73 -36.35 -26.37
CA VAL A 36 6.45 -35.25 -27.03
C VAL A 36 5.55 -34.03 -27.17
N LEU A 37 4.27 -34.19 -27.49
CA LEU A 37 3.32 -33.09 -27.57
C LEU A 37 3.08 -32.46 -26.19
N TRP A 38 2.96 -33.25 -25.13
CA TRP A 38 2.84 -32.80 -23.75
C TRP A 38 4.10 -32.04 -23.29
N VAL A 39 5.29 -32.57 -23.59
CA VAL A 39 6.55 -31.91 -23.30
C VAL A 39 6.69 -30.60 -24.10
N ALA A 40 6.27 -30.60 -25.37
CA ALA A 40 6.26 -29.40 -26.20
C ALA A 40 5.25 -28.34 -25.70
N VAL A 41 4.07 -28.76 -25.24
CA VAL A 41 3.07 -27.87 -24.62
C VAL A 41 3.57 -27.33 -23.29
N LEU A 42 4.20 -28.16 -22.45
CA LEU A 42 4.84 -27.72 -21.22
C LEU A 42 6.02 -26.77 -21.48
N ALA A 43 6.88 -27.11 -22.43
CA ALA A 43 7.98 -26.23 -22.83
C ALA A 43 7.47 -24.93 -23.45
N TRP A 44 6.41 -24.99 -24.27
CA TRP A 44 5.76 -23.82 -24.82
C TRP A 44 5.10 -22.97 -23.74
N SER A 45 4.40 -23.56 -22.76
CA SER A 45 3.85 -22.81 -21.63
C SER A 45 4.93 -22.14 -20.78
N CYS A 46 6.11 -22.77 -20.60
CA CYS A 46 7.26 -22.17 -19.93
C CYS A 46 7.93 -21.06 -20.75
N VAL A 47 7.90 -21.12 -22.07
CA VAL A 47 8.50 -20.12 -22.98
C VAL A 47 7.59 -18.91 -23.21
N PHE A 48 6.26 -19.10 -23.09
CA PHE A 48 5.28 -18.03 -23.34
C PHE A 48 4.73 -17.36 -22.07
N HIS A 49 5.06 -17.85 -20.87
CA HIS A 49 4.82 -17.11 -19.64
C HIS A 49 6.13 -16.43 -19.28
N GLY A 50 6.35 -15.26 -19.85
CA GLY A 50 7.47 -14.34 -19.60
C GLY A 50 8.29 -14.54 -18.31
N GLY A 51 9.16 -13.66 -17.96
CA GLY A 51 10.06 -13.81 -16.82
C GLY A 51 9.43 -14.02 -15.42
N VAL A 52 8.07 -14.05 -15.29
CA VAL A 52 7.37 -14.20 -14.01
C VAL A 52 6.72 -15.58 -13.87
N THR A 53 7.15 -16.34 -12.87
CA THR A 53 6.69 -17.70 -12.60
C THR A 53 5.66 -17.73 -11.48
N ARG A 54 4.47 -18.29 -11.75
CA ARG A 54 3.44 -18.47 -10.72
C ARG A 54 3.82 -19.60 -9.76
N ARG A 55 3.72 -19.34 -8.46
CA ARG A 55 3.98 -20.29 -7.37
C ARG A 55 2.88 -20.25 -6.31
N PRO A 56 2.66 -21.33 -5.55
CA PRO A 56 1.93 -21.23 -4.29
C PRO A 56 2.66 -20.28 -3.33
N VAL A 57 1.92 -19.53 -2.53
CA VAL A 57 2.48 -18.54 -1.58
C VAL A 57 3.54 -19.14 -0.66
N SER A 58 3.34 -20.39 -0.19
CA SER A 58 4.28 -21.11 0.68
C SER A 58 5.65 -21.40 0.04
N PHE A 59 5.78 -21.27 -1.28
CA PHE A 59 7.02 -21.49 -2.02
C PHE A 59 7.66 -20.21 -2.55
N LEU A 60 7.10 -19.05 -2.21
CA LEU A 60 7.77 -17.78 -2.52
C LEU A 60 9.05 -17.66 -1.70
N THR A 61 10.07 -17.10 -2.31
CA THR A 61 11.34 -16.75 -1.67
C THR A 61 11.80 -15.40 -2.17
N THR A 62 12.50 -14.64 -1.34
CA THR A 62 13.05 -13.34 -1.76
C THR A 62 14.14 -13.50 -2.80
N GLY A 63 15.04 -14.51 -2.67
CA GLY A 63 16.08 -14.79 -3.65
C GLY A 63 16.78 -13.55 -4.17
N ASP A 64 16.85 -13.43 -5.51
CA ASP A 64 17.42 -12.27 -6.21
C ASP A 64 16.43 -11.10 -6.41
N ALA A 65 15.22 -11.19 -5.83
CA ALA A 65 14.24 -10.13 -5.94
C ALA A 65 14.74 -8.84 -5.27
N VAL A 66 14.43 -7.72 -5.90
CA VAL A 66 14.78 -6.36 -5.45
C VAL A 66 13.56 -5.48 -5.22
N ILE A 67 12.40 -5.92 -5.73
CA ILE A 67 11.11 -5.24 -5.56
C ILE A 67 10.01 -6.26 -5.23
N ALA A 68 9.16 -5.91 -4.29
CA ALA A 68 7.92 -6.60 -3.99
C ALA A 68 6.74 -5.71 -4.37
N LEU A 69 5.71 -6.27 -5.03
CA LEU A 69 4.52 -5.56 -5.45
C LEU A 69 3.29 -6.21 -4.84
N ARG A 70 2.33 -5.41 -4.41
CA ARG A 70 0.97 -5.84 -4.11
C ARG A 70 0.05 -5.42 -5.24
N ILE A 71 -0.67 -6.38 -5.82
CA ILE A 71 -1.68 -6.16 -6.84
C ILE A 71 -3.03 -6.57 -6.24
N GLY A 72 -3.98 -5.67 -6.28
CA GLY A 72 -5.32 -5.86 -5.77
C GLY A 72 -6.30 -4.86 -6.38
N ARG A 73 -7.51 -4.75 -5.84
CA ARG A 73 -8.48 -3.77 -6.31
C ARG A 73 -8.12 -2.36 -5.89
N GLY A 74 -8.30 -1.42 -6.80
CA GLY A 74 -8.28 0.00 -6.46
C GLY A 74 -9.52 0.43 -5.68
N TRP A 75 -9.39 1.47 -4.89
CA TRP A 75 -10.42 2.06 -4.02
C TRP A 75 -11.79 2.33 -4.69
N THR A 76 -11.78 2.55 -6.01
CA THR A 76 -12.97 2.98 -6.77
C THR A 76 -13.96 1.86 -7.09
N THR A 77 -13.68 0.61 -6.71
CA THR A 77 -14.39 -0.55 -7.24
C THR A 77 -14.99 -1.49 -6.18
N VAL A 78 -14.94 -1.11 -4.90
CA VAL A 78 -15.46 -1.95 -3.82
C VAL A 78 -16.96 -1.83 -3.73
N ALA A 79 -17.69 -2.87 -4.20
CA ALA A 79 -19.08 -3.09 -3.80
C ALA A 79 -19.05 -3.93 -2.51
N GLU A 80 -19.68 -3.43 -1.45
CA GLU A 80 -19.67 -3.99 -0.09
C GLU A 80 -20.11 -5.47 0.01
N ASP A 81 -20.77 -6.02 -1.01
CA ASP A 81 -21.37 -7.35 -0.99
C ASP A 81 -20.65 -8.39 -1.88
N GLU A 82 -19.52 -8.07 -2.51
CA GLU A 82 -18.88 -9.01 -3.42
C GLU A 82 -17.87 -9.93 -2.69
N PRO A 83 -17.79 -11.22 -3.10
CA PRO A 83 -16.86 -12.17 -2.50
C PRO A 83 -15.41 -11.74 -2.77
N TYR A 84 -14.50 -12.12 -1.87
CA TYR A 84 -13.06 -11.88 -1.99
C TYR A 84 -12.53 -12.29 -3.36
N TYR A 85 -11.74 -11.39 -3.96
CA TYR A 85 -11.12 -11.64 -5.25
C TYR A 85 -9.66 -12.06 -5.08
N ASP A 86 -9.11 -12.63 -6.14
CA ASP A 86 -7.69 -12.95 -6.20
C ASP A 86 -6.87 -11.66 -6.24
N GLY A 87 -6.14 -11.37 -5.18
CA GLY A 87 -5.02 -10.45 -5.20
C GLY A 87 -3.71 -11.20 -5.48
N TRP A 88 -2.64 -10.46 -5.67
CA TRP A 88 -1.33 -11.02 -6.00
C TRP A 88 -0.22 -10.36 -5.20
N ILE A 89 0.76 -11.16 -4.80
CA ILE A 89 2.08 -10.70 -4.37
C ILE A 89 3.08 -11.08 -5.45
N VAL A 90 3.91 -10.14 -5.86
CA VAL A 90 4.90 -10.31 -6.92
C VAL A 90 6.28 -9.93 -6.39
N LEU A 91 7.27 -10.76 -6.65
CA LEU A 91 8.67 -10.51 -6.30
C LEU A 91 9.50 -10.51 -7.59
N LEU A 92 10.13 -9.37 -7.93
CA LEU A 92 10.89 -9.21 -9.17
C LEU A 92 12.36 -8.89 -8.91
N ASP A 93 13.23 -9.43 -9.76
CA ASP A 93 14.64 -9.06 -9.86
C ASP A 93 14.83 -7.71 -10.60
N ALA A 94 16.07 -7.24 -10.67
CA ALA A 94 16.40 -6.00 -11.37
C ALA A 94 16.17 -6.03 -12.89
N GLN A 95 15.82 -7.18 -13.46
CA GLN A 95 15.45 -7.36 -14.86
C GLN A 95 13.94 -7.49 -15.05
N GLY A 96 13.14 -7.33 -14.00
CA GLY A 96 11.69 -7.47 -14.05
C GLY A 96 11.20 -8.92 -14.16
N ARG A 97 12.03 -9.92 -13.83
CA ARG A 97 11.70 -11.34 -13.80
C ARG A 97 11.49 -11.78 -12.36
N GLY A 98 10.72 -12.82 -12.13
CA GLY A 98 10.56 -13.26 -10.75
C GLY A 98 9.45 -14.25 -10.50
N GLN A 99 8.75 -14.05 -9.38
CA GLN A 99 7.75 -14.96 -8.87
C GLN A 99 6.46 -14.20 -8.54
N VAL A 100 5.33 -14.87 -8.70
CA VAL A 100 4.02 -14.34 -8.33
C VAL A 100 3.23 -15.42 -7.62
N ALA A 101 2.53 -15.04 -6.56
CA ALA A 101 1.57 -15.92 -5.87
C ALA A 101 0.21 -15.23 -5.74
N SER A 102 -0.84 -16.04 -5.84
CA SER A 102 -2.18 -15.63 -5.49
C SER A 102 -2.29 -15.56 -3.97
N VAL A 103 -2.81 -14.45 -3.49
CA VAL A 103 -3.24 -14.22 -2.10
C VAL A 103 -4.60 -13.57 -2.17
N ASP A 104 -5.48 -13.90 -1.23
CA ASP A 104 -6.78 -13.24 -1.19
C ASP A 104 -6.59 -11.74 -1.02
N GLU A 105 -7.49 -10.98 -1.63
CA GLU A 105 -7.41 -9.53 -1.67
C GLU A 105 -7.66 -8.92 -0.28
N VAL A 106 -6.89 -7.90 0.02
CA VAL A 106 -7.12 -6.94 1.10
C VAL A 106 -7.27 -5.58 0.44
N VAL A 107 -8.28 -4.81 0.84
CA VAL A 107 -8.44 -3.44 0.35
C VAL A 107 -7.22 -2.63 0.83
N ASP A 108 -6.62 -1.87 -0.06
CA ASP A 108 -5.40 -1.08 0.18
C ASP A 108 -4.22 -1.87 0.76
N GLY A 109 -4.11 -3.13 0.35
CA GLY A 109 -3.06 -4.01 0.82
C GLY A 109 -1.67 -3.42 0.63
N ASP A 110 -1.00 -3.14 1.75
CA ASP A 110 0.36 -2.66 1.78
C ASP A 110 1.36 -3.82 1.77
N VAL A 111 2.56 -3.56 1.25
CA VAL A 111 3.71 -4.46 1.31
C VAL A 111 4.90 -3.74 1.94
N LEU A 112 5.51 -4.37 2.94
CA LEU A 112 6.71 -3.86 3.59
C LEU A 112 7.88 -4.81 3.31
N TRP A 113 9.03 -4.28 2.93
CA TRP A 113 10.27 -5.03 2.84
C TRP A 113 11.28 -4.51 3.86
N SER A 114 11.67 -5.34 4.78
CA SER A 114 12.71 -5.05 5.77
C SER A 114 13.85 -6.07 5.71
N ASP A 115 14.86 -5.91 6.55
CA ASP A 115 15.94 -6.88 6.70
C ASP A 115 15.46 -8.27 7.13
N ARG A 116 14.23 -8.36 7.68
CA ARG A 116 13.61 -9.62 8.11
C ARG A 116 12.86 -10.34 6.99
N GLY A 117 12.60 -9.68 5.87
CA GLY A 117 11.87 -10.24 4.73
C GLY A 117 10.79 -9.31 4.19
N VAL A 118 9.96 -9.86 3.31
CA VAL A 118 8.81 -9.18 2.71
C VAL A 118 7.55 -9.54 3.49
N PHE A 119 6.86 -8.54 4.01
CA PHE A 119 5.63 -8.67 4.79
C PHE A 119 4.43 -8.21 3.97
N PHE A 120 3.39 -9.02 3.95
CA PHE A 120 2.12 -8.72 3.27
C PHE A 120 0.98 -9.50 3.94
N GLY A 121 -0.26 -9.22 3.56
CA GLY A 121 -1.42 -9.85 4.16
C GLY A 121 -2.46 -10.35 3.17
N SER A 122 -3.36 -11.17 3.70
CA SER A 122 -4.66 -11.52 3.14
C SER A 122 -5.72 -11.30 4.22
N PRO A 123 -7.00 -11.38 3.92
CA PRO A 123 -8.06 -11.25 4.94
C PRO A 123 -7.91 -12.23 6.12
N SER A 124 -7.26 -13.37 5.92
CA SER A 124 -7.17 -14.45 6.91
C SER A 124 -5.77 -14.69 7.48
N HIS A 125 -4.72 -14.18 6.84
CA HIS A 125 -3.33 -14.43 7.23
C HIS A 125 -2.43 -13.24 7.00
N ASP A 126 -1.42 -13.09 7.85
CA ASP A 126 -0.22 -12.31 7.61
C ASP A 126 0.93 -13.22 7.18
N TYR A 127 1.74 -12.76 6.25
CA TYR A 127 2.84 -13.53 5.64
C TYR A 127 4.17 -12.83 5.80
N VAL A 128 5.22 -13.64 5.95
CA VAL A 128 6.62 -13.21 5.88
C VAL A 128 7.33 -14.09 4.87
N THR A 129 7.86 -13.49 3.82
CA THR A 129 8.68 -14.18 2.81
C THR A 129 10.13 -13.83 2.99
N THR A 130 10.97 -14.83 3.14
CA THR A 130 12.44 -14.74 3.29
C THR A 130 13.15 -15.50 2.18
N GLU A 131 14.48 -15.59 2.23
CA GLU A 131 15.25 -16.44 1.32
C GLU A 131 14.93 -17.94 1.50
N SER A 132 14.51 -18.35 2.70
CA SER A 132 14.19 -19.75 3.02
C SER A 132 12.75 -20.17 2.70
N GLY A 133 11.87 -19.22 2.37
CA GLY A 133 10.46 -19.48 2.07
C GLY A 133 9.52 -18.51 2.77
N THR A 134 8.22 -18.81 2.67
CA THR A 134 7.15 -18.01 3.26
C THR A 134 6.56 -18.69 4.47
N GLN A 135 6.49 -17.95 5.56
CA GLN A 135 5.75 -18.32 6.77
C GLN A 135 4.43 -17.54 6.79
N GLN A 136 3.41 -18.13 7.42
CA GLN A 136 2.10 -17.51 7.59
C GLN A 136 1.63 -17.59 9.03
N VAL A 137 0.92 -16.55 9.47
CA VAL A 137 0.26 -16.47 10.77
C VAL A 137 -1.21 -16.19 10.54
N ALA A 138 -2.09 -17.01 11.09
CA ALA A 138 -3.53 -16.79 10.97
C ALA A 138 -3.95 -15.50 11.72
N ARG A 139 -4.78 -14.70 11.09
CA ARG A 139 -5.38 -13.50 11.70
C ARG A 139 -6.50 -13.93 12.66
N ARG A 140 -6.66 -13.17 13.72
CA ARG A 140 -7.74 -13.38 14.69
C ARG A 140 -9.12 -13.10 14.08
N TYR A 141 -9.18 -12.12 13.17
CA TYR A 141 -10.40 -11.69 12.51
C TYR A 141 -10.20 -11.70 11.00
N VAL A 142 -11.24 -12.10 10.28
CA VAL A 142 -11.30 -12.11 8.82
C VAL A 142 -11.99 -10.82 8.35
N ARG A 143 -11.56 -10.23 7.25
CA ARG A 143 -12.09 -8.99 6.63
C ARG A 143 -11.57 -7.67 7.18
N ASP A 144 -10.42 -7.67 7.81
CA ASP A 144 -9.79 -6.40 8.17
C ASP A 144 -9.19 -5.73 6.92
N GLU A 145 -9.37 -4.44 6.82
CA GLU A 145 -8.63 -3.61 5.86
C GLU A 145 -7.26 -3.32 6.44
N ASP A 146 -6.19 -3.53 5.65
CA ASP A 146 -4.85 -3.18 6.06
C ASP A 146 -4.60 -1.71 5.70
N VAL A 147 -4.35 -0.88 6.71
CA VAL A 147 -3.99 0.52 6.49
C VAL A 147 -2.50 0.62 6.19
N GLN A 148 -1.66 0.05 7.04
CA GLN A 148 -0.20 0.12 6.86
C GLN A 148 0.55 -0.90 7.71
N ARG A 149 1.79 -1.23 7.29
CA ARG A 149 2.72 -2.10 8.00
C ARG A 149 3.96 -1.35 8.40
N TYR A 150 4.45 -1.63 9.60
CA TYR A 150 5.65 -0.99 10.16
C TYR A 150 6.60 -2.00 10.74
N GLU A 151 7.89 -1.79 10.58
CA GLU A 151 8.91 -2.44 11.39
C GLU A 151 9.35 -1.48 12.50
N LEU A 152 8.98 -1.81 13.72
CA LEU A 152 9.32 -1.01 14.88
C LEU A 152 10.68 -1.43 15.45
N SER A 153 11.30 -0.54 16.21
CA SER A 153 12.55 -0.84 16.92
C SER A 153 12.43 -2.09 17.79
N GLY A 154 13.48 -2.90 17.82
CA GLY A 154 13.45 -4.19 18.53
C GLY A 154 12.92 -5.36 17.69
N GLY A 155 12.71 -5.17 16.39
CA GLY A 155 12.27 -6.20 15.47
C GLY A 155 10.80 -6.59 15.67
N ILE A 156 9.96 -5.64 16.00
CA ILE A 156 8.52 -5.80 16.09
C ILE A 156 7.92 -5.43 14.74
N LEU A 157 7.13 -6.32 14.16
CA LEU A 157 6.29 -6.01 13.01
C LEU A 157 4.91 -5.61 13.52
N ALA A 158 4.46 -4.44 13.16
CA ALA A 158 3.12 -3.96 13.47
C ALA A 158 2.30 -3.77 12.19
N VAL A 159 1.05 -4.20 12.24
CA VAL A 159 0.06 -4.03 11.17
C VAL A 159 -1.08 -3.22 11.75
N VAL A 160 -1.33 -2.05 11.16
CA VAL A 160 -2.50 -1.24 11.47
C VAL A 160 -3.63 -1.68 10.56
N LYS A 161 -4.78 -1.99 11.14
CA LYS A 161 -5.96 -2.46 10.46
C LYS A 161 -7.12 -1.56 10.79
N GLU A 162 -7.95 -1.25 9.80
CA GLU A 162 -9.22 -0.60 10.05
C GLU A 162 -10.25 -1.65 10.48
N GLU A 163 -10.85 -1.46 11.65
CA GLU A 163 -11.88 -2.33 12.18
C GLU A 163 -13.10 -1.51 12.61
N GLY A 164 -14.19 -1.66 11.86
CA GLY A 164 -15.44 -0.94 12.14
C GLY A 164 -15.24 0.57 12.14
N ALA A 165 -15.30 1.19 13.32
CA ALA A 165 -15.15 2.64 13.47
C ALA A 165 -13.76 3.07 13.94
N GLY A 166 -12.75 2.21 13.95
CA GLY A 166 -11.43 2.56 14.49
C GLY A 166 -10.30 1.68 13.99
N TYR A 167 -9.14 1.83 14.62
CA TYR A 167 -7.94 1.07 14.29
C TYR A 167 -7.66 -0.03 15.30
N ARG A 168 -7.19 -1.16 14.81
CA ARG A 168 -6.51 -2.18 15.60
C ARG A 168 -5.06 -2.27 15.15
N VAL A 169 -4.15 -2.40 16.12
CA VAL A 169 -2.74 -2.66 15.84
C VAL A 169 -2.38 -4.06 16.32
N ASP A 170 -2.09 -4.94 15.37
CA ASP A 170 -1.55 -6.26 15.66
C ASP A 170 -0.03 -6.21 15.54
N SER A 171 0.66 -6.69 16.56
CA SER A 171 2.13 -6.69 16.60
C SER A 171 2.68 -8.09 16.77
N VAL A 172 3.75 -8.41 16.02
CA VAL A 172 4.50 -9.65 16.12
C VAL A 172 5.94 -9.34 16.52
N ARG A 173 6.38 -9.89 17.65
CA ARG A 173 7.75 -9.73 18.15
C ARG A 173 8.70 -10.74 17.52
N SER A 174 10.00 -10.49 17.65
CA SER A 174 11.05 -11.37 17.14
C SER A 174 11.03 -12.79 17.73
N ASP A 175 10.49 -12.96 18.92
CA ASP A 175 10.30 -14.27 19.58
C ASP A 175 9.02 -14.99 19.16
N GLY A 176 8.24 -14.39 18.23
CA GLY A 176 6.97 -14.93 17.73
C GLY A 176 5.78 -14.64 18.63
N SER A 177 5.96 -13.93 19.76
CA SER A 177 4.84 -13.47 20.59
C SER A 177 4.04 -12.40 19.85
N THR A 178 2.73 -12.40 20.06
CA THR A 178 1.81 -11.46 19.44
C THR A 178 1.08 -10.64 20.49
N SER A 179 0.78 -9.39 20.15
CA SER A 179 -0.11 -8.52 20.92
C SER A 179 -1.07 -7.81 19.99
N SER A 180 -2.22 -7.40 20.51
CA SER A 180 -3.22 -6.66 19.77
C SER A 180 -3.76 -5.55 20.66
N VAL A 181 -3.87 -4.34 20.09
CA VAL A 181 -4.40 -3.15 20.77
C VAL A 181 -5.54 -2.61 19.92
N ASP A 182 -6.74 -2.55 20.52
CA ASP A 182 -7.92 -2.00 19.88
C ASP A 182 -8.03 -0.51 20.21
N ASN A 183 -8.19 0.33 19.19
CA ASN A 183 -8.34 1.77 19.28
C ASN A 183 -9.71 2.16 18.70
N ALA A 184 -10.77 1.69 19.32
CA ALA A 184 -12.13 1.88 18.85
C ALA A 184 -12.48 3.37 18.71
N GLY A 185 -13.04 3.73 17.56
CA GLY A 185 -13.47 5.10 17.27
C GLY A 185 -12.34 6.09 16.97
N VAL A 186 -11.11 5.62 16.75
CA VAL A 186 -9.98 6.46 16.31
C VAL A 186 -9.73 6.25 14.83
N ARG A 187 -9.80 7.31 14.04
CA ARG A 187 -9.49 7.33 12.61
C ARG A 187 -8.65 8.56 12.30
N GLY A 188 -7.64 8.43 11.45
CA GLY A 188 -6.77 9.54 11.07
C GLY A 188 -5.54 9.06 10.32
N ASP A 189 -4.55 9.94 10.19
CA ASP A 189 -3.29 9.62 9.55
C ASP A 189 -2.39 8.87 10.52
N VAL A 190 -1.90 7.71 10.10
CA VAL A 190 -1.12 6.80 10.95
C VAL A 190 0.35 6.85 10.53
N GLY A 191 1.25 6.78 11.51
CA GLY A 191 2.68 6.73 11.23
C GLY A 191 3.49 6.18 12.40
N GLN A 192 4.76 5.94 12.13
CA GLN A 192 5.72 5.41 13.09
C GLN A 192 6.50 6.52 13.78
N CYS A 193 6.66 6.40 15.10
CA CYS A 193 7.54 7.26 15.89
C CYS A 193 8.37 6.42 16.87
N GLY A 194 9.57 6.06 16.46
CA GLY A 194 10.44 5.17 17.22
C GLY A 194 9.86 3.76 17.34
N SER A 195 9.52 3.34 18.57
CA SER A 195 8.88 2.05 18.84
C SER A 195 7.34 2.14 18.88
N ARG A 196 6.77 3.31 18.62
CA ARG A 196 5.33 3.58 18.73
C ARG A 196 4.71 3.76 17.36
N ILE A 197 3.45 3.34 17.23
CA ILE A 197 2.56 3.78 16.16
C ILE A 197 1.65 4.85 16.73
N LEU A 198 1.52 5.94 16.02
CA LEU A 198 0.74 7.10 16.39
C LEU A 198 -0.31 7.37 15.33
N ALA A 199 -1.41 8.00 15.73
CA ALA A 199 -2.37 8.58 14.80
C ALA A 199 -2.52 10.08 15.05
N ILE A 200 -2.61 10.86 13.96
CA ILE A 200 -3.04 12.25 13.97
C ILE A 200 -4.48 12.26 13.52
N THR A 201 -5.36 12.74 14.38
CA THR A 201 -6.81 12.71 14.16
C THR A 201 -7.47 14.01 14.69
N ASP A 202 -8.77 14.10 14.55
CA ASP A 202 -9.56 15.20 15.09
C ASP A 202 -10.75 14.70 15.90
N THR A 203 -11.28 15.58 16.73
CA THR A 203 -12.41 15.28 17.62
C THR A 203 -13.76 15.17 16.89
N VAL A 204 -13.81 15.43 15.60
CA VAL A 204 -15.01 15.24 14.76
C VAL A 204 -15.06 13.81 14.26
N ARG A 205 -13.94 13.31 13.73
CA ARG A 205 -13.83 11.95 13.20
C ARG A 205 -13.70 10.89 14.29
N SER A 206 -13.07 11.25 15.43
CA SER A 206 -12.77 10.34 16.54
C SER A 206 -13.61 10.69 17.77
N GLU A 207 -14.90 10.39 17.70
CA GLU A 207 -15.86 10.75 18.75
C GLU A 207 -15.57 10.05 20.09
N SER A 208 -14.98 8.85 20.07
CA SER A 208 -14.66 8.08 21.28
C SER A 208 -13.67 8.77 22.21
N ILE A 209 -12.74 9.55 21.67
CA ILE A 209 -11.73 10.29 22.46
C ILE A 209 -12.13 11.73 22.73
N ARG A 210 -13.23 12.20 22.14
CA ARG A 210 -13.65 13.61 22.15
C ARG A 210 -13.69 14.22 23.55
N SER A 211 -14.40 13.59 24.47
CA SER A 211 -14.55 14.13 25.85
C SER A 211 -13.21 14.25 26.57
N ALA A 212 -12.38 13.22 26.49
CA ALA A 212 -11.07 13.21 27.12
C ALA A 212 -10.13 14.29 26.55
N VAL A 213 -10.17 14.50 25.23
CA VAL A 213 -9.38 15.54 24.55
C VAL A 213 -9.82 16.93 24.95
N PHE A 214 -11.15 17.19 24.99
CA PHE A 214 -11.67 18.49 25.41
C PHE A 214 -11.34 18.81 26.89
N GLU A 215 -11.44 17.84 27.77
CA GLU A 215 -11.05 17.98 29.19
C GLU A 215 -9.55 18.29 29.34
N ALA A 216 -8.70 17.54 28.62
CA ALA A 216 -7.26 17.76 28.62
C ALA A 216 -6.88 19.15 28.09
N TYR A 217 -7.49 19.58 26.97
CA TYR A 217 -7.25 20.91 26.41
C TYR A 217 -7.70 22.04 27.36
N ALA A 218 -8.88 21.92 27.96
CA ALA A 218 -9.38 22.90 28.92
C ALA A 218 -8.43 23.05 30.13
N ALA A 219 -7.89 21.93 30.60
CA ALA A 219 -6.93 21.94 31.71
C ALA A 219 -5.60 22.62 31.34
N GLN A 220 -5.16 22.50 30.10
CA GLN A 220 -3.91 23.12 29.61
C GLN A 220 -4.08 24.61 29.27
N SER A 221 -5.16 24.98 28.60
CA SER A 221 -5.34 26.32 28.02
C SER A 221 -5.88 27.33 29.00
N GLY A 222 -6.62 26.89 30.04
CA GLY A 222 -7.28 27.76 31.01
C GLY A 222 -8.30 28.73 30.39
N GLY A 223 -8.66 28.54 29.08
CA GLY A 223 -9.50 29.44 28.31
C GLY A 223 -10.71 28.76 27.66
N SER A 224 -11.27 29.41 26.64
CA SER A 224 -12.36 28.83 25.85
C SER A 224 -11.83 27.65 25.03
N VAL A 225 -12.62 26.59 25.02
CA VAL A 225 -12.31 25.39 24.24
C VAL A 225 -12.86 25.59 22.82
N PRO A 226 -12.03 25.39 21.76
CA PRO A 226 -12.49 25.43 20.38
C PRO A 226 -13.56 24.38 20.07
N GLU A 227 -14.32 24.55 19.00
CA GLU A 227 -15.35 23.61 18.57
C GLU A 227 -14.78 22.26 18.15
N ALA A 228 -13.60 22.27 17.52
CA ALA A 228 -12.87 21.08 17.09
C ALA A 228 -11.38 21.18 17.42
N LEU A 229 -10.80 20.04 17.77
CA LEU A 229 -9.39 19.89 18.14
C LEU A 229 -8.75 18.79 17.30
N MET A 230 -7.53 19.05 16.87
CA MET A 230 -6.64 18.00 16.35
C MET A 230 -5.82 17.42 17.49
N VAL A 231 -5.50 16.14 17.38
CA VAL A 231 -4.86 15.39 18.46
C VAL A 231 -3.92 14.33 17.90
N VAL A 232 -2.80 14.14 18.59
CA VAL A 232 -1.91 12.99 18.37
C VAL A 232 -2.18 11.99 19.47
N VAL A 233 -2.49 10.75 19.08
CA VAL A 233 -2.74 9.64 19.99
C VAL A 233 -1.79 8.48 19.71
N GLN A 234 -1.49 7.69 20.75
CA GLN A 234 -0.65 6.50 20.63
C GLN A 234 -1.52 5.26 20.46
N LEU A 235 -1.30 4.51 19.37
CA LEU A 235 -2.06 3.31 19.03
C LEU A 235 -1.46 2.01 19.58
N THR A 236 -0.22 2.06 20.09
CA THR A 236 0.52 0.90 20.61
C THR A 236 0.80 1.03 22.11
N ASP A 237 1.09 -0.10 22.76
CA ASP A 237 1.64 -0.17 24.13
C ASP A 237 0.79 0.59 25.18
N HIS A 238 -0.53 0.44 25.10
CA HIS A 238 -1.44 0.93 26.12
C HIS A 238 -2.48 -0.14 26.49
N ASP A 239 -2.99 -0.02 27.70
CA ASP A 239 -4.08 -0.84 28.22
C ASP A 239 -5.39 -0.05 28.15
N GLY A 240 -6.47 -0.69 27.73
CA GLY A 240 -7.80 -0.09 27.65
C GLY A 240 -8.18 0.43 26.28
N ASP A 241 -9.46 0.82 26.16
CA ASP A 241 -10.10 1.16 24.88
C ASP A 241 -9.80 2.59 24.42
N THR A 242 -9.22 3.43 25.27
CA THR A 242 -8.92 4.83 24.95
C THR A 242 -7.41 5.02 24.83
N PRO A 243 -6.91 5.38 23.64
CA PRO A 243 -5.49 5.59 23.44
C PRO A 243 -4.98 6.83 24.18
N PRO A 244 -3.72 6.80 24.67
CA PRO A 244 -3.09 7.96 25.27
C PRO A 244 -3.02 9.15 24.33
N VAL A 245 -3.42 10.32 24.81
CA VAL A 245 -3.31 11.60 24.09
C VAL A 245 -1.93 12.19 24.37
N LEU A 246 -1.17 12.46 23.31
CA LEU A 246 0.21 12.95 23.40
C LEU A 246 0.32 14.45 23.12
N ALA A 247 -0.47 14.98 22.19
CA ALA A 247 -0.49 16.39 21.86
C ALA A 247 -1.88 16.82 21.40
N ILE A 248 -2.24 18.08 21.67
CA ILE A 248 -3.53 18.66 21.30
C ILE A 248 -3.31 20.06 20.72
N ALA A 249 -4.04 20.40 19.67
CA ALA A 249 -4.06 21.75 19.11
C ALA A 249 -5.45 22.09 18.54
N PRO A 250 -5.82 23.37 18.46
CA PRO A 250 -7.02 23.80 17.74
C PRO A 250 -7.01 23.29 16.30
N MET A 251 -8.16 22.87 15.80
CA MET A 251 -8.31 22.60 14.36
C MET A 251 -8.12 23.90 13.58
N ILE A 252 -7.50 23.81 12.42
CA ILE A 252 -7.34 24.93 11.47
C ILE A 252 -8.18 24.58 10.24
N ASP A 253 -9.14 25.45 9.92
CA ASP A 253 -10.01 25.26 8.78
C ASP A 253 -9.24 25.26 7.46
N GLY A 254 -9.60 24.36 6.55
CA GLY A 254 -8.92 24.23 5.26
C GLY A 254 -7.54 23.58 5.32
N LEU A 255 -7.02 23.23 6.48
CA LEU A 255 -5.76 22.50 6.60
C LEU A 255 -5.99 21.00 6.41
N SER A 256 -5.64 20.48 5.24
CA SER A 256 -5.76 19.06 4.93
C SER A 256 -4.61 18.28 5.54
N SER A 257 -4.96 17.25 6.30
CA SER A 257 -4.02 16.28 6.86
C SER A 257 -4.15 14.91 6.19
N ARG A 258 -4.64 14.86 4.97
CA ARG A 258 -4.91 13.61 4.24
C ARG A 258 -3.63 12.85 3.87
N GLN A 259 -2.74 12.58 4.84
CA GLN A 259 -1.46 11.98 4.51
C GLN A 259 -1.09 10.88 5.48
N ARG A 260 -0.73 9.75 4.92
CA ARG A 260 -0.16 8.60 5.64
C ARG A 260 1.30 8.82 6.04
N MET A 261 1.78 10.08 6.03
CA MET A 261 3.21 10.33 6.12
C MET A 261 3.52 11.34 7.20
N PHE A 262 4.26 10.89 8.17
CA PHE A 262 4.99 11.82 9.01
C PHE A 262 6.38 11.27 9.33
N ASP A 263 7.36 12.17 9.29
CA ASP A 263 8.69 11.93 9.83
C ASP A 263 8.66 12.16 11.33
N CYS A 264 9.31 11.30 12.10
CA CYS A 264 9.42 11.47 13.53
C CYS A 264 10.88 11.43 13.97
N GLU A 265 11.41 12.57 14.38
CA GLU A 265 12.75 12.70 14.94
C GLU A 265 12.67 12.98 16.46
N GLY A 266 13.11 12.02 17.25
CA GLY A 266 12.89 12.06 18.69
C GLY A 266 11.41 12.04 19.03
N ASP A 267 10.93 13.10 19.68
CA ASP A 267 9.51 13.30 20.01
C ASP A 267 8.85 14.41 19.18
N VAL A 268 9.41 14.73 18.00
CA VAL A 268 8.85 15.73 17.09
C VAL A 268 8.40 15.06 15.81
N ILE A 269 7.10 15.10 15.55
CA ILE A 269 6.52 14.71 14.26
C ILE A 269 6.56 15.90 13.32
N THR A 270 6.98 15.67 12.09
CA THR A 270 6.89 16.65 10.99
C THR A 270 6.05 16.06 9.87
N MET A 271 5.01 16.76 9.46
CA MET A 271 4.09 16.32 8.43
C MET A 271 3.83 17.47 7.45
N PRO A 272 4.07 17.30 6.15
CA PRO A 272 3.66 18.27 5.15
C PRO A 272 2.13 18.28 5.06
N SER A 273 1.56 19.45 4.85
CA SER A 273 0.13 19.66 4.73
C SER A 273 -0.13 20.75 3.71
N VAL A 274 -1.29 20.71 3.12
CA VAL A 274 -1.74 21.73 2.17
C VAL A 274 -2.96 22.41 2.74
N ARG A 275 -3.08 23.69 2.46
CA ARG A 275 -4.31 24.37 2.71
C ARG A 275 -5.17 24.34 1.46
N GLU A 276 -6.36 23.77 1.58
CA GLU A 276 -7.37 23.78 0.54
C GLU A 276 -8.04 25.16 0.52
N ASP A 277 -8.14 25.80 -0.65
CA ASP A 277 -8.88 27.05 -0.81
C ASP A 277 -10.39 26.82 -0.63
N GLU A 278 -11.05 27.77 0.03
CA GLU A 278 -12.46 27.68 0.46
C GLU A 278 -13.52 27.80 -0.66
N ASP A 279 -13.19 27.61 -1.92
CA ASP A 279 -14.17 27.63 -3.02
C ASP A 279 -15.15 26.44 -3.02
N ASP A 280 -14.89 25.45 -2.15
CA ASP A 280 -15.91 24.41 -1.87
C ASP A 280 -16.84 24.93 -0.76
N ALA A 281 -17.98 25.48 -1.19
CA ALA A 281 -18.94 26.32 -0.45
C ALA A 281 -19.63 25.65 0.75
N SER A 282 -19.01 24.74 1.46
CA SER A 282 -19.56 24.08 2.65
C SER A 282 -18.89 24.47 3.99
N PHE A 283 -17.81 25.25 3.99
CA PHE A 283 -17.18 25.73 5.21
C PHE A 283 -17.09 27.25 5.24
N SER A 284 -17.93 27.87 6.06
CA SER A 284 -17.90 29.31 6.34
C SER A 284 -16.80 29.60 7.38
N GLY A 285 -15.64 30.00 6.98
CA GLY A 285 -14.58 30.40 7.87
C GLY A 285 -13.81 31.62 7.35
N THR A 286 -13.34 32.44 8.24
CA THR A 286 -12.63 33.71 8.00
C THR A 286 -11.46 33.56 7.03
N GLU A 287 -11.27 34.58 6.18
CA GLU A 287 -10.14 34.70 5.24
C GLU A 287 -8.82 34.22 5.88
N SER A 288 -8.25 33.20 5.31
CA SER A 288 -7.06 32.63 5.84
C SER A 288 -5.83 33.24 5.19
N GLU A 289 -4.91 33.67 6.03
CA GLU A 289 -3.63 34.25 5.61
C GLU A 289 -2.65 33.24 4.99
N TRP A 290 -3.00 31.95 4.99
CA TRP A 290 -2.12 30.88 4.56
C TRP A 290 -2.55 30.33 3.19
N ARG A 291 -1.76 30.56 2.19
CA ARG A 291 -1.86 29.90 0.89
C ARG A 291 -0.60 29.05 0.70
N GLY A 292 -0.77 27.83 0.21
CA GLY A 292 0.34 26.97 -0.13
C GLY A 292 0.67 25.88 0.89
N MET A 293 1.84 25.30 0.74
CA MET A 293 2.33 24.20 1.57
C MET A 293 2.76 24.69 2.95
N VAL A 294 2.44 23.90 3.97
CA VAL A 294 2.94 24.11 5.33
C VAL A 294 3.47 22.78 5.91
N LEU A 295 4.34 22.86 6.91
CA LEU A 295 4.68 21.73 7.74
C LEU A 295 3.94 21.85 9.07
N GLN A 296 3.20 20.82 9.45
CA GLN A 296 2.73 20.66 10.82
C GLN A 296 3.85 19.99 11.63
N ARG A 297 4.29 20.65 12.68
CA ARG A 297 5.26 20.10 13.63
C ARG A 297 4.59 19.90 14.96
N TRP A 298 4.58 18.65 15.42
CA TRP A 298 4.00 18.25 16.68
C TRP A 298 5.11 17.85 17.63
N ASP A 299 5.33 18.66 18.66
CA ASP A 299 6.21 18.34 19.78
C ASP A 299 5.42 17.54 20.82
N LEU A 300 5.66 16.22 20.85
CA LEU A 300 4.94 15.30 21.73
C LEU A 300 5.32 15.52 23.21
N SER A 301 6.54 15.99 23.48
CA SER A 301 7.00 16.27 24.84
C SER A 301 6.38 17.53 25.42
N ALA A 302 6.16 18.54 24.58
CA ALA A 302 5.47 19.78 24.94
C ALA A 302 3.94 19.67 24.79
N GLY A 303 3.44 18.66 24.07
CA GLY A 303 2.03 18.46 23.76
C GLY A 303 1.45 19.53 22.84
N GLN A 304 2.25 20.10 21.93
CA GLN A 304 1.91 21.29 21.14
C GLN A 304 2.17 21.09 19.65
N ARG A 305 1.42 21.85 18.84
CA ARG A 305 1.62 21.94 17.39
C ARG A 305 2.14 23.33 17.01
N THR A 306 3.08 23.35 16.05
CA THR A 306 3.54 24.54 15.34
C THR A 306 3.30 24.37 13.85
N ILE A 307 2.80 25.42 13.20
CA ILE A 307 2.67 25.49 11.74
C ILE A 307 3.84 26.27 11.19
N VAL A 308 4.59 25.67 10.28
CA VAL A 308 5.75 26.28 9.61
C VAL A 308 5.39 26.46 8.13
N PRO A 309 5.20 27.71 7.64
CA PRO A 309 4.98 27.94 6.22
C PRO A 309 6.17 27.45 5.39
N VAL A 310 5.89 26.85 4.25
CA VAL A 310 6.93 26.46 3.30
C VAL A 310 7.05 27.56 2.26
N VAL A 311 8.23 28.18 2.20
CA VAL A 311 8.53 29.32 1.32
C VAL A 311 9.79 29.06 0.51
N ASP A 312 9.85 29.65 -0.69
CA ASP A 312 11.05 29.66 -1.53
C ASP A 312 12.14 30.61 -0.99
N GLU A 313 13.29 30.69 -1.66
CA GLU A 313 14.40 31.58 -1.28
C GLU A 313 14.01 33.06 -1.30
N ALA A 314 12.98 33.43 -2.08
CA ALA A 314 12.48 34.83 -2.14
C ALA A 314 11.42 35.10 -1.07
N GLY A 315 11.00 34.08 -0.30
CA GLY A 315 9.96 34.19 0.72
C GLY A 315 8.53 34.02 0.18
N ASN A 316 8.38 33.59 -1.08
CA ASN A 316 7.05 33.28 -1.62
C ASN A 316 6.59 31.91 -1.15
N PRO A 317 5.28 31.73 -0.86
CA PRO A 317 4.73 30.40 -0.60
C PRO A 317 5.02 29.43 -1.75
N ILE A 318 5.30 28.19 -1.43
CA ILE A 318 5.34 27.12 -2.42
C ILE A 318 3.93 26.53 -2.51
N ASP A 319 3.28 26.78 -3.65
CA ASP A 319 1.96 26.25 -3.92
C ASP A 319 2.09 24.87 -4.56
N LEU A 320 1.19 23.96 -4.18
CA LEU A 320 0.88 22.75 -4.95
C LEU A 320 -0.29 23.12 -5.86
N ASP A 321 -0.25 22.66 -7.12
CA ASP A 321 -1.34 22.90 -8.06
C ASP A 321 -2.67 22.41 -7.50
N GLU A 322 -3.79 23.05 -7.90
CA GLU A 322 -5.14 22.70 -7.48
C GLU A 322 -5.41 21.19 -7.62
N GLY A 323 -5.88 20.56 -6.56
CA GLY A 323 -6.16 19.13 -6.50
C GLY A 323 -4.93 18.24 -6.30
N GLN A 324 -3.75 18.83 -6.17
CA GLN A 324 -2.51 18.12 -5.86
C GLN A 324 -2.23 18.16 -4.35
N GLY A 325 -2.72 17.17 -3.64
CA GLY A 325 -2.25 16.93 -2.26
C GLY A 325 -0.78 16.50 -2.23
N VAL A 326 -0.16 16.50 -1.07
CA VAL A 326 1.08 15.75 -0.87
C VAL A 326 0.72 14.27 -1.00
N SER A 327 1.50 13.53 -1.77
CA SER A 327 1.23 12.12 -2.04
C SER A 327 1.18 11.30 -0.75
N ASP A 328 0.39 10.23 -0.75
CA ASP A 328 0.42 9.18 0.29
C ASP A 328 1.78 8.47 0.37
N TYR A 329 2.75 8.91 -0.42
CA TYR A 329 4.06 8.31 -0.53
C TYR A 329 5.01 8.85 0.53
N GLU A 330 5.90 7.97 0.95
CA GLU A 330 6.86 8.23 2.00
C GLU A 330 7.68 9.49 1.73
N ALA A 331 7.84 10.31 2.74
CA ALA A 331 8.85 11.33 2.76
C ALA A 331 10.10 10.78 3.46
N ILE A 332 11.24 11.32 3.13
CA ILE A 332 12.51 10.90 3.71
C ILE A 332 13.33 12.11 4.15
N ARG A 333 14.03 11.95 5.25
CA ARG A 333 15.02 12.92 5.68
C ARG A 333 16.36 12.63 5.02
N VAL A 334 16.90 13.61 4.29
CA VAL A 334 18.22 13.56 3.66
C VAL A 334 19.04 14.72 4.20
N GLY A 335 19.97 14.44 5.10
CA GLY A 335 20.67 15.49 5.85
C GLY A 335 19.71 16.30 6.72
N ASN A 336 19.66 17.62 6.50
CA ASN A 336 18.75 18.51 7.22
C ASN A 336 17.43 18.75 6.47
N GLU A 337 17.25 18.15 5.31
CA GLU A 337 16.07 18.37 4.48
C GLU A 337 15.09 17.21 4.58
N TYR A 338 13.82 17.56 4.51
CA TYR A 338 12.71 16.67 4.33
C TYR A 338 12.35 16.65 2.85
N ARG A 339 12.46 15.49 2.21
CA ARG A 339 12.23 15.33 0.77
C ARG A 339 11.04 14.44 0.53
N PHE A 340 10.16 14.85 -0.35
CA PHE A 340 8.92 14.14 -0.67
C PHE A 340 8.46 14.44 -2.09
N VAL A 341 7.46 13.70 -2.54
CA VAL A 341 6.82 13.83 -3.85
C VAL A 341 5.35 14.16 -3.66
N SER A 342 4.81 15.10 -4.44
CA SER A 342 3.37 15.39 -4.44
C SER A 342 2.58 14.35 -5.24
N TRP A 343 1.27 14.35 -5.10
CA TRP A 343 0.36 13.54 -5.92
C TRP A 343 0.51 13.81 -7.42
N GLY A 344 0.80 15.05 -7.79
CA GLY A 344 1.07 15.45 -9.16
C GLY A 344 2.44 15.02 -9.67
N GLY A 345 3.26 14.43 -8.81
CA GLY A 345 4.60 14.00 -9.18
C GLY A 345 5.67 15.09 -9.03
N ASP A 346 5.39 16.19 -8.36
CA ASP A 346 6.39 17.22 -8.08
C ASP A 346 7.21 16.86 -6.85
N ALA A 347 8.52 16.94 -6.99
CA ALA A 347 9.47 16.63 -5.93
C ALA A 347 9.95 17.91 -5.25
N PHE A 348 9.98 17.87 -3.92
CA PHE A 348 10.35 19.02 -3.08
C PHE A 348 11.42 18.63 -2.05
N ALA A 349 12.21 19.62 -1.64
CA ALA A 349 13.05 19.54 -0.47
C ALA A 349 12.74 20.74 0.43
N VAL A 350 12.54 20.48 1.73
CA VAL A 350 12.17 21.49 2.72
C VAL A 350 13.03 21.32 3.96
N ASP A 351 13.63 22.41 4.45
CA ASP A 351 14.20 22.44 5.79
C ASP A 351 13.06 22.49 6.82
N PRO A 352 12.84 21.46 7.63
CA PRO A 352 11.71 21.40 8.53
C PRO A 352 11.83 22.39 9.71
N ALA A 353 12.98 22.96 9.97
CA ALA A 353 13.17 23.93 11.04
C ALA A 353 12.78 25.34 10.62
N SER A 354 13.13 25.74 9.40
CA SER A 354 12.89 27.08 8.87
C SER A 354 11.69 27.19 7.94
N GLY A 355 11.24 26.07 7.34
CA GLY A 355 10.26 26.07 6.26
C GLY A 355 10.82 26.49 4.91
N GLN A 356 12.15 26.70 4.80
CA GLN A 356 12.78 27.02 3.53
C GLN A 356 12.66 25.82 2.60
N GLY A 357 11.90 25.98 1.55
CA GLY A 357 11.62 24.93 0.57
C GLY A 357 12.16 25.27 -0.82
N ARG A 358 12.31 24.23 -1.62
CA ARG A 358 12.58 24.36 -3.05
C ARG A 358 11.97 23.22 -3.82
N TYR A 359 11.53 23.54 -5.01
CA TYR A 359 11.16 22.57 -6.02
C TYR A 359 12.43 21.91 -6.58
N LEU A 360 12.39 20.60 -6.74
CA LEU A 360 13.52 19.83 -7.28
C LEU A 360 13.30 19.48 -8.74
N PHE A 361 12.18 18.83 -9.03
CA PHE A 361 11.81 18.41 -10.37
C PHE A 361 10.36 17.89 -10.41
N SER A 362 9.77 17.83 -11.61
CA SER A 362 8.53 17.13 -11.85
C SER A 362 8.78 15.71 -12.37
N LEU A 363 7.96 14.81 -11.89
CA LEU A 363 7.77 13.50 -12.46
C LEU A 363 6.61 13.67 -13.43
N ASP A 364 6.80 13.45 -14.73
CA ASP A 364 5.71 13.54 -15.70
C ASP A 364 4.44 12.95 -15.09
N ALA A 365 3.46 13.83 -14.83
CA ALA A 365 2.31 13.52 -13.98
C ALA A 365 1.54 12.30 -14.49
N PRO A 366 1.03 11.44 -13.58
CA PRO A 366 0.13 10.38 -13.97
C PRO A 366 -1.08 10.98 -14.65
N THR A 367 -1.33 10.58 -15.88
CA THR A 367 -2.49 11.03 -16.64
C THR A 367 -3.58 9.98 -16.53
N TYR A 368 -4.71 10.37 -15.93
CA TYR A 368 -5.90 9.52 -15.94
C TYR A 368 -6.51 9.51 -17.35
N GLY A 369 -6.56 8.34 -17.97
CA GLY A 369 -7.14 8.17 -19.29
C GLY A 369 -6.73 6.85 -19.95
N PRO A 370 -7.33 6.50 -21.10
CA PRO A 370 -7.00 5.25 -21.80
C PRO A 370 -5.53 5.15 -22.25
N ASP A 371 -4.89 6.30 -22.49
CA ASP A 371 -3.46 6.37 -22.86
C ASP A 371 -2.56 6.78 -21.67
N GLY A 372 -3.15 6.93 -20.47
CA GLY A 372 -2.45 7.33 -19.25
C GLY A 372 -1.70 6.19 -18.59
N TYR A 373 -0.96 6.53 -17.54
CA TYR A 373 -0.34 5.56 -16.65
C TYR A 373 -0.65 5.93 -15.20
N LEU A 374 -0.74 4.91 -14.35
CA LEU A 374 -0.71 5.10 -12.91
C LEU A 374 0.76 5.04 -12.46
N ALA A 375 1.12 5.89 -11.54
CA ALA A 375 2.44 5.86 -10.94
C ALA A 375 2.31 5.74 -9.42
N THR A 376 3.06 4.80 -8.86
CA THR A 376 3.27 4.68 -7.43
C THR A 376 4.73 5.03 -7.17
N PHE A 377 4.99 5.84 -6.15
CA PHE A 377 6.34 6.31 -5.86
C PHE A 377 6.84 5.69 -4.56
N GLN A 378 8.15 5.51 -4.48
CA GLN A 378 8.86 5.25 -3.24
C GLN A 378 10.10 6.13 -3.20
N VAL A 379 10.34 6.76 -2.07
CA VAL A 379 11.50 7.63 -1.88
C VAL A 379 12.61 6.90 -1.14
N SER A 380 13.85 7.26 -1.44
CA SER A 380 15.05 6.76 -0.79
C SER A 380 16.01 7.90 -0.50
N GLU A 381 17.07 7.66 0.28
CA GLU A 381 18.10 8.67 0.52
C GLU A 381 18.74 9.20 -0.77
N SER A 382 18.85 8.37 -1.80
CA SER A 382 19.51 8.69 -3.06
C SER A 382 18.59 9.30 -4.11
N GLY A 383 17.28 9.04 -4.06
CA GLY A 383 16.36 9.50 -5.11
C GLY A 383 14.95 8.92 -5.01
N VAL A 384 14.22 9.05 -6.09
CA VAL A 384 12.83 8.61 -6.23
C VAL A 384 12.75 7.43 -7.18
N TYR A 385 12.05 6.40 -6.77
CA TYR A 385 11.63 5.31 -7.61
C TYR A 385 10.17 5.52 -8.01
N ALA A 386 9.87 5.35 -9.29
CA ALA A 386 8.52 5.41 -9.84
C ALA A 386 8.18 4.09 -10.50
N LEU A 387 7.15 3.44 -10.00
CA LEU A 387 6.58 2.25 -10.63
C LEU A 387 5.39 2.72 -11.48
N LYS A 388 5.56 2.64 -12.79
CA LYS A 388 4.59 3.12 -13.78
C LYS A 388 3.84 1.94 -14.38
N ASP A 389 2.52 1.92 -14.23
CA ASP A 389 1.63 0.97 -14.89
C ASP A 389 0.91 1.66 -16.05
N ARG A 390 1.33 1.35 -17.26
CA ARG A 390 0.70 1.88 -18.47
C ARG A 390 -0.39 0.93 -18.96
N ARG A 391 -1.64 1.31 -18.69
CA ARG A 391 -2.81 0.47 -18.92
C ARG A 391 -3.02 0.08 -20.40
N ALA A 392 -2.75 1.00 -21.33
CA ALA A 392 -3.01 0.81 -22.79
C ALA A 392 -2.31 -0.42 -23.36
N ASP A 393 -1.07 -0.69 -22.97
CA ASP A 393 -0.26 -1.81 -23.44
C ASP A 393 0.18 -2.77 -22.34
N ARG A 394 -0.33 -2.56 -21.12
CA ARG A 394 -0.08 -3.39 -19.92
C ARG A 394 1.41 -3.57 -19.66
N VAL A 395 2.12 -2.46 -19.70
CA VAL A 395 3.56 -2.40 -19.46
C VAL A 395 3.80 -1.80 -18.09
N VAL A 396 4.55 -2.51 -17.26
CA VAL A 396 5.02 -2.01 -15.96
C VAL A 396 6.49 -1.64 -16.10
N THR A 397 6.82 -0.41 -15.72
CA THR A 397 8.20 0.10 -15.75
C THR A 397 8.57 0.61 -14.36
N LEU A 398 9.69 0.11 -13.83
CA LEU A 398 10.34 0.72 -12.67
C LEU A 398 11.40 1.69 -13.17
N SER A 399 11.28 2.95 -12.78
CA SER A 399 12.22 4.02 -13.13
C SER A 399 12.80 4.64 -11.86
N TYR A 400 13.99 5.20 -11.96
CA TYR A 400 14.68 5.90 -10.86
C TYR A 400 15.15 7.28 -11.31
N ARG A 401 15.12 8.25 -10.39
CA ARG A 401 15.67 9.58 -10.57
C ARG A 401 16.38 10.05 -9.30
N PRO A 402 17.66 10.49 -9.36
CA PRO A 402 18.35 11.04 -8.20
C PRO A 402 17.73 12.37 -7.73
N TRP A 403 17.80 12.65 -6.43
CA TRP A 403 17.39 13.94 -5.86
C TRP A 403 18.18 15.12 -6.42
N GLU A 404 19.46 14.90 -6.75
CA GLU A 404 20.36 15.94 -7.26
C GLU A 404 20.04 16.33 -8.71
N GLY A 405 19.00 15.78 -9.30
CA GLY A 405 18.59 16.02 -10.67
C GLY A 405 19.07 14.94 -11.64
N GLY A 406 18.92 15.22 -12.94
CA GLY A 406 19.21 14.27 -14.01
C GLY A 406 17.95 13.78 -14.71
N GLN A 407 18.11 12.82 -15.62
CA GLN A 407 17.00 12.22 -16.34
C GLN A 407 16.51 10.96 -15.63
N TRP A 408 15.25 10.59 -15.84
CA TRP A 408 14.72 9.31 -15.48
C TRP A 408 15.50 8.18 -16.15
N ARG A 409 15.83 7.17 -15.39
CA ARG A 409 16.43 5.95 -15.90
C ARG A 409 15.50 4.79 -15.63
N ASP A 410 15.07 4.12 -16.67
CA ASP A 410 14.32 2.89 -16.54
C ASP A 410 15.25 1.77 -16.07
N ILE A 411 14.90 1.15 -14.97
CA ILE A 411 15.61 0.01 -14.39
C ILE A 411 15.21 -1.24 -15.12
N PHE A 412 13.90 -1.47 -15.21
CA PHE A 412 13.34 -2.52 -16.05
C PHE A 412 11.97 -2.11 -16.62
N THR A 413 11.60 -2.79 -17.69
CA THR A 413 10.25 -2.73 -18.25
C THR A 413 9.79 -4.16 -18.51
N THR A 414 8.59 -4.52 -18.01
CA THR A 414 8.04 -5.86 -18.18
C THR A 414 6.58 -5.82 -18.65
N ARG A 415 6.19 -6.82 -19.46
CA ARG A 415 4.80 -7.12 -19.82
C ARG A 415 4.28 -8.38 -19.11
N ASP A 416 5.12 -9.03 -18.34
CA ASP A 416 4.82 -10.31 -17.73
C ASP A 416 3.78 -10.21 -16.61
N LEU A 417 3.50 -8.99 -16.15
CA LEU A 417 2.43 -8.68 -15.20
C LEU A 417 1.07 -8.43 -15.86
N ALA A 418 1.00 -8.31 -17.18
CA ALA A 418 -0.23 -8.00 -17.93
C ALA A 418 -1.41 -8.95 -17.62
N GLY A 419 -1.12 -10.20 -17.29
CA GLY A 419 -2.14 -11.20 -16.92
C GLY A 419 -2.72 -11.04 -15.52
N TYR A 420 -2.05 -10.27 -14.65
CA TYR A 420 -2.41 -10.03 -13.26
C TYR A 420 -3.05 -8.65 -13.06
N LEU A 421 -2.78 -7.72 -13.97
CA LEU A 421 -3.39 -6.39 -14.04
C LEU A 421 -4.61 -6.49 -14.96
N ARG A 422 -5.80 -6.22 -14.46
CA ARG A 422 -7.06 -6.37 -15.20
C ARG A 422 -7.82 -5.06 -15.22
N GLU A 423 -8.35 -4.71 -16.38
CA GLU A 423 -9.44 -3.76 -16.47
C GLU A 423 -10.76 -4.52 -16.35
N GLY A 424 -11.57 -4.21 -15.36
CA GLY A 424 -12.86 -4.84 -15.16
C GLY A 424 -13.97 -3.81 -15.09
N VAL A 425 -14.93 -3.85 -16.03
CA VAL A 425 -16.15 -3.03 -15.95
C VAL A 425 -17.13 -3.60 -14.91
N VAL A 426 -17.03 -4.88 -14.60
CA VAL A 426 -17.97 -5.61 -13.72
C VAL A 426 -17.26 -6.19 -12.48
N THR A 427 -15.97 -6.50 -12.57
CA THR A 427 -15.21 -7.17 -11.50
C THR A 427 -14.18 -6.28 -10.82
N GLY A 428 -14.17 -4.99 -11.13
CA GLY A 428 -13.15 -4.05 -10.66
C GLY A 428 -11.81 -4.19 -11.41
N ALA A 429 -11.09 -3.10 -11.55
CA ALA A 429 -9.71 -3.14 -12.04
C ALA A 429 -8.79 -3.70 -10.96
N LEU A 430 -7.81 -4.52 -11.34
CA LEU A 430 -6.70 -4.91 -10.47
C LEU A 430 -5.52 -4.01 -10.81
N ASP A 431 -5.11 -3.23 -9.83
CA ASP A 431 -4.04 -2.24 -9.93
C ASP A 431 -2.89 -2.60 -8.97
N ILE A 432 -1.73 -2.00 -9.18
CA ILE A 432 -0.64 -2.06 -8.22
C ILE A 432 -1.01 -1.14 -7.05
N GLN A 433 -1.28 -1.72 -5.89
CA GLN A 433 -1.68 -0.99 -4.69
C GLN A 433 -0.48 -0.37 -3.99
N SER A 434 0.60 -1.15 -3.85
CA SER A 434 1.83 -0.72 -3.20
C SER A 434 3.03 -1.48 -3.74
N PHE A 435 4.22 -0.96 -3.50
CA PHE A 435 5.45 -1.68 -3.71
C PHE A 435 6.49 -1.35 -2.64
N ALA A 436 7.43 -2.26 -2.42
CA ALA A 436 8.55 -2.06 -1.53
C ALA A 436 9.85 -2.50 -2.18
N LEU A 437 10.91 -1.73 -1.98
CA LEU A 437 12.25 -2.06 -2.44
C LEU A 437 13.01 -2.85 -1.38
N ARG A 438 13.89 -3.73 -1.82
CA ARG A 438 14.79 -4.45 -0.92
C ARG A 438 15.67 -3.46 -0.16
N PRO A 439 15.76 -3.56 1.18
CA PRO A 439 16.63 -2.69 1.98
C PRO A 439 18.06 -2.68 1.46
N GLY A 440 18.65 -1.48 1.36
CA GLY A 440 20.01 -1.30 0.85
C GLY A 440 20.18 -1.53 -0.65
N TRP A 441 19.13 -1.82 -1.40
CA TRP A 441 19.23 -1.89 -2.86
C TRP A 441 19.12 -0.48 -3.45
N ASP A 442 20.19 -0.07 -4.10
CA ASP A 442 20.32 1.23 -4.77
C ASP A 442 20.50 1.11 -6.28
N GLY A 443 19.92 0.06 -6.88
CA GLY A 443 20.04 -0.27 -8.31
C GLY A 443 19.75 0.89 -9.26
N GLY A 444 19.26 1.99 -8.74
CA GLY A 444 19.15 3.28 -9.39
C GLY A 444 20.43 4.10 -9.40
N ALA A 445 21.32 3.93 -8.45
CA ALA A 445 22.53 4.79 -8.30
C ALA A 445 23.78 4.27 -9.07
N GLN A 446 23.74 3.04 -9.64
CA GLN A 446 24.87 2.42 -10.37
C GLN A 446 24.88 2.74 -11.86
#